data_1e2fb2ce7983a2a7ba812024bc579ca9
#
_entry.id   1e2fb2ce7983a2a7ba812024bc579ca9
#
_cell.length_a   1.000
_cell.length_b   1.000
_cell.length_c   1.000
_cell.angle_alpha   90.00
_cell.angle_beta   90.00
_cell.angle_gamma   90.00
#
_symmetry.space_group_name_H-M   'P 1'
#
loop_
_entity.id
_entity.type
_entity.pdbx_description
1 polymer ?
#
loop_
_entity_poly.entity_id
_entity_poly.type
_entity_poly.pdbx_seq_one_letter_code
_entity_poly.pdbx_strand_id
1 'polypeptide(L)'
;MKMNKWTMGLAAAGVVSLASTAQAEENSVLTALSSTVISGNVEASYVGGFSTNNNMHNDGGFEANGASLNIGSPLGEGDYGASYNVGLLFGNRAGAFAGDDSTQLLRNVNIGMNLPFGNGVDLILGKFDTTVGYEVEASASNPNVMRSFGYIMEPRTHTGLLAATSLTDGLSVSVALTNGFDSSNGDNDGAGQLGYVLGAELVAPESLGFLSGSTLYVGYVNGNDEGNWNNTVAVPDDPATADVDESGTVDTYNGDDNTLLYIGASLPTPIEGLAIGVAYDDRVWETANGRTESDSVALYATYSLSDDASVSVRYDNGTVEFGGAEDSFDNLALTLDYSLWENVQTRLELGWESGAGALGTQAASQFRDVYDGAPAGNSSYFALNAFYSF
;
A
#
# COMPACT_ATOMS: atom_id res chain seq x y z
N MET A 1 -12.06 28.08 0.75
CA MET A 1 -10.72 27.74 1.24
C MET A 1 -10.12 26.77 0.22
N LYS A 2 -9.02 27.07 -0.45
CA LYS A 2 -8.42 26.14 -1.41
C LYS A 2 -7.60 25.14 -0.59
N MET A 3 -8.11 23.92 -0.43
CA MET A 3 -7.31 22.83 0.12
C MET A 3 -6.08 22.64 -0.78
N ASN A 4 -4.91 22.57 -0.17
CA ASN A 4 -3.67 22.28 -0.88
C ASN A 4 -3.79 20.88 -1.50
N LYS A 5 -3.50 20.72 -2.79
CA LYS A 5 -3.72 19.48 -3.55
C LYS A 5 -2.91 18.30 -3.00
N TRP A 6 -1.86 18.57 -2.26
CA TRP A 6 -1.10 17.57 -1.49
C TRP A 6 -1.89 16.95 -0.35
N THR A 7 -2.74 17.75 0.29
CA THR A 7 -3.70 17.21 1.27
C THR A 7 -4.63 16.20 0.61
N MET A 8 -4.86 16.25 -0.71
CA MET A 8 -5.65 15.26 -1.44
C MET A 8 -4.81 14.04 -1.87
N GLY A 9 -3.53 14.19 -2.22
CA GLY A 9 -2.62 13.06 -2.50
C GLY A 9 -2.27 12.28 -1.22
N LEU A 10 -1.99 12.98 -0.12
CA LEU A 10 -1.87 12.38 1.22
C LEU A 10 -3.21 11.88 1.75
N ALA A 11 -4.35 12.37 1.22
CA ALA A 11 -5.68 11.85 1.50
C ALA A 11 -5.93 10.49 0.84
N ALA A 12 -5.44 10.29 -0.36
CA ALA A 12 -5.42 8.99 -1.00
C ALA A 12 -4.53 8.01 -0.22
N ALA A 13 -3.49 8.51 0.45
CA ALA A 13 -2.63 7.75 1.36
C ALA A 13 -3.22 7.56 2.78
N GLY A 14 -4.54 7.70 2.96
CA GLY A 14 -5.20 7.45 4.26
C GLY A 14 -5.10 8.57 5.28
N VAL A 15 -4.46 9.69 4.97
CA VAL A 15 -4.30 10.81 5.90
C VAL A 15 -5.47 11.82 5.85
N VAL A 16 -6.31 11.81 4.82
CA VAL A 16 -7.37 12.83 4.62
C VAL A 16 -8.75 12.28 4.24
N SER A 17 -9.08 11.03 4.52
CA SER A 17 -10.51 10.63 4.46
C SER A 17 -11.37 11.23 5.60
N LEU A 18 -10.83 12.21 6.34
CA LEU A 18 -11.53 12.89 7.44
C LEU A 18 -12.46 14.02 6.98
N ALA A 19 -12.62 14.26 5.70
CA ALA A 19 -13.42 15.40 5.19
C ALA A 19 -14.85 15.07 4.79
N SER A 20 -15.37 13.87 5.02
CA SER A 20 -16.81 13.62 4.87
C SER A 20 -17.55 13.84 6.18
N THR A 21 -17.94 15.09 6.39
CA THR A 21 -19.12 15.59 7.10
C THR A 21 -19.76 14.68 8.17
N ALA A 22 -19.17 14.63 9.35
CA ALA A 22 -20.00 14.48 10.54
C ALA A 22 -20.33 15.90 11.06
N GLN A 23 -21.45 16.44 10.69
CA GLN A 23 -22.08 17.53 11.46
C GLN A 23 -22.59 16.92 12.76
N ALA A 24 -21.71 16.81 13.75
CA ALA A 24 -22.11 16.48 15.10
C ALA A 24 -22.68 17.76 15.75
N GLU A 25 -23.92 17.70 16.21
CA GLU A 25 -24.49 18.72 17.08
C GLU A 25 -23.60 18.94 18.31
N GLU A 26 -23.41 20.21 18.66
CA GLU A 26 -22.61 20.65 19.78
C GLU A 26 -23.09 20.06 21.11
N ASN A 27 -22.40 19.05 21.61
CA ASN A 27 -22.47 18.62 23.01
C ASN A 27 -21.23 19.16 23.77
N SER A 28 -21.46 19.81 24.88
CA SER A 28 -20.46 20.52 25.70
C SER A 28 -19.31 19.65 26.26
N VAL A 29 -19.36 18.33 26.11
CA VAL A 29 -18.26 17.41 26.41
C VAL A 29 -17.23 17.34 25.27
N LEU A 30 -17.61 17.77 24.07
CA LEU A 30 -16.80 17.73 22.85
C LEU A 30 -15.86 18.93 22.71
N THR A 31 -15.97 19.97 23.53
CA THR A 31 -15.11 21.16 23.40
C THR A 31 -13.62 20.92 23.67
N ALA A 32 -13.27 19.87 24.41
CA ALA A 32 -11.87 19.46 24.59
C ALA A 32 -11.36 18.53 23.45
N LEU A 33 -12.29 17.97 22.65
CA LEU A 33 -12.01 17.08 21.51
C LEU A 33 -12.45 17.70 20.19
N SER A 34 -12.74 19.00 20.16
CA SER A 34 -13.38 19.70 19.02
C SER A 34 -12.61 19.62 17.68
N SER A 35 -11.35 19.24 17.71
CA SER A 35 -10.52 19.00 16.54
C SER A 35 -10.26 17.50 16.26
N THR A 36 -10.65 16.60 17.17
CA THR A 36 -10.42 15.16 17.00
C THR A 36 -11.57 14.54 16.23
N VAL A 37 -11.25 13.85 15.15
CA VAL A 37 -12.18 13.06 14.34
C VAL A 37 -11.88 11.59 14.57
N ILE A 38 -12.95 10.80 14.74
CA ILE A 38 -12.88 9.36 14.80
C ILE A 38 -13.61 8.83 13.57
N SER A 39 -12.95 8.00 12.79
CA SER A 39 -13.51 7.36 11.61
C SER A 39 -13.03 5.93 11.51
N GLY A 40 -13.70 5.13 10.71
CA GLY A 40 -13.29 3.75 10.52
C GLY A 40 -14.22 2.99 9.59
N ASN A 41 -13.93 1.71 9.44
CA ASN A 41 -14.80 0.80 8.71
C ASN A 41 -14.79 -0.60 9.34
N VAL A 42 -15.84 -1.35 9.04
CA VAL A 42 -15.95 -2.78 9.31
C VAL A 42 -16.14 -3.47 7.97
N GLU A 43 -15.46 -4.59 7.77
CA GLU A 43 -15.47 -5.32 6.52
C GLU A 43 -15.74 -6.80 6.73
N ALA A 44 -16.62 -7.36 5.89
CA ALA A 44 -16.88 -8.78 5.80
C ALA A 44 -16.98 -9.21 4.33
N SER A 45 -16.55 -10.42 4.04
CA SER A 45 -16.58 -10.95 2.67
C SER A 45 -17.02 -12.40 2.62
N TYR A 46 -17.30 -12.85 1.41
CA TYR A 46 -17.35 -14.24 1.01
C TYR A 46 -16.49 -14.39 -0.26
N VAL A 47 -15.53 -15.30 -0.23
CA VAL A 47 -14.69 -15.60 -1.39
C VAL A 47 -14.86 -17.07 -1.75
N GLY A 48 -14.99 -17.37 -3.04
CA GLY A 48 -15.10 -18.75 -3.54
C GLY A 48 -14.47 -18.93 -4.91
N GLY A 49 -13.96 -20.12 -5.19
CA GLY A 49 -13.33 -20.46 -6.47
C GLY A 49 -14.25 -21.23 -7.43
N PHE A 50 -14.01 -21.09 -8.72
CA PHE A 50 -14.73 -21.83 -9.77
C PHE A 50 -13.92 -23.00 -10.35
N SER A 51 -12.64 -23.13 -10.04
CA SER A 51 -11.76 -24.15 -10.62
C SER A 51 -11.59 -25.36 -9.69
N THR A 52 -11.46 -26.54 -10.25
CA THR A 52 -11.35 -27.82 -9.53
C THR A 52 -9.91 -28.29 -9.30
N ASN A 53 -8.92 -27.56 -9.82
CA ASN A 53 -7.51 -27.97 -9.76
C ASN A 53 -6.74 -27.09 -8.78
N ASN A 54 -6.47 -27.59 -7.58
CA ASN A 54 -5.62 -26.96 -6.53
C ASN A 54 -5.80 -25.44 -6.37
N ASN A 55 -7.04 -25.01 -6.42
CA ASN A 55 -7.40 -23.61 -6.36
C ASN A 55 -7.42 -23.17 -4.91
N MET A 56 -6.78 -22.08 -4.61
CA MET A 56 -6.78 -21.45 -3.29
C MET A 56 -8.15 -21.05 -2.77
N HIS A 57 -9.08 -20.81 -3.71
CA HIS A 57 -10.44 -20.40 -3.38
C HIS A 57 -11.44 -21.57 -3.38
N ASN A 58 -10.98 -22.82 -3.47
CA ASN A 58 -11.86 -23.99 -3.60
C ASN A 58 -12.78 -24.20 -2.38
N ASP A 59 -12.36 -23.79 -1.22
CA ASP A 59 -13.08 -24.03 0.04
C ASP A 59 -14.00 -22.86 0.44
N GLY A 60 -14.39 -22.02 -0.50
CA GLY A 60 -15.17 -20.79 -0.33
C GLY A 60 -15.80 -20.59 1.04
N GLY A 61 -15.61 -19.41 1.62
CA GLY A 61 -16.05 -19.15 2.99
C GLY A 61 -16.42 -17.71 3.26
N PHE A 62 -17.20 -17.51 4.34
CA PHE A 62 -17.42 -16.19 4.90
C PHE A 62 -16.24 -15.80 5.78
N GLU A 63 -15.79 -14.56 5.61
CA GLU A 63 -14.73 -13.97 6.40
C GLU A 63 -15.18 -12.67 7.06
N ALA A 64 -14.85 -12.56 8.35
CA ALA A 64 -14.86 -11.27 9.04
C ALA A 64 -13.50 -10.64 8.85
N ASN A 65 -13.30 -9.93 7.72
CA ASN A 65 -11.99 -9.39 7.32
C ASN A 65 -11.39 -8.50 8.41
N GLY A 66 -12.23 -7.73 9.10
CA GLY A 66 -11.79 -6.95 10.24
C GLY A 66 -12.38 -5.56 10.29
N ALA A 67 -11.70 -4.71 11.02
CA ALA A 67 -12.07 -3.31 11.19
C ALA A 67 -10.85 -2.41 11.15
N SER A 68 -11.05 -1.16 10.70
CA SER A 68 -10.09 -0.08 10.91
C SER A 68 -10.68 0.99 11.82
N LEU A 69 -9.83 1.63 12.60
CA LEU A 69 -10.17 2.78 13.43
C LEU A 69 -9.08 3.83 13.27
N ASN A 70 -9.45 5.03 12.84
CA ASN A 70 -8.58 6.18 12.74
C ASN A 70 -9.02 7.24 13.74
N ILE A 71 -8.07 7.76 14.50
CA ILE A 71 -8.26 8.84 15.47
C ILE A 71 -7.23 9.91 15.15
N GLY A 72 -7.68 11.11 14.81
CA GLY A 72 -6.75 12.15 14.43
C GLY A 72 -7.36 13.54 14.46
N SER A 73 -6.53 14.54 14.26
CA SER A 73 -6.96 15.92 14.03
C SER A 73 -6.46 16.38 12.65
N PRO A 74 -7.26 17.19 11.93
CA PRO A 74 -6.75 17.85 10.75
C PRO A 74 -5.59 18.77 11.11
N LEU A 75 -4.75 19.07 10.12
CA LEU A 75 -3.70 20.07 10.27
C LEU A 75 -4.32 21.42 10.66
N GLY A 76 -3.85 22.02 11.74
CA GLY A 76 -4.35 23.32 12.22
C GLY A 76 -4.17 24.41 11.17
N GLU A 77 -5.07 25.41 11.19
CA GLU A 77 -4.98 26.57 10.30
C GLU A 77 -3.83 27.50 10.71
N GLY A 78 -3.15 28.06 9.70
CA GLY A 78 -2.09 29.07 9.87
C GLY A 78 -0.68 28.51 9.96
N ASP A 79 0.25 29.41 10.22
CA ASP A 79 1.66 29.09 10.38
C ASP A 79 1.86 28.16 11.58
N TYR A 80 2.66 27.10 11.40
CA TYR A 80 2.94 26.10 12.44
C TYR A 80 1.71 25.32 12.92
N GLY A 81 0.70 25.15 12.05
CA GLY A 81 -0.42 24.23 12.31
C GLY A 81 0.10 22.83 12.62
N ALA A 82 -0.49 22.16 13.60
CA ALA A 82 -0.13 20.80 13.99
C ALA A 82 -1.31 19.83 13.82
N SER A 83 -1.01 18.56 13.59
CA SER A 83 -1.96 17.46 13.51
C SER A 83 -1.39 16.22 14.19
N TYR A 84 -2.24 15.24 14.41
CA TYR A 84 -1.83 13.89 14.78
C TYR A 84 -2.74 12.86 14.12
N ASN A 85 -2.23 11.65 13.94
CA ASN A 85 -3.00 10.53 13.45
C ASN A 85 -2.58 9.24 14.16
N VAL A 86 -3.60 8.44 14.56
CA VAL A 86 -3.45 7.09 15.09
C VAL A 86 -4.38 6.19 14.31
N GLY A 87 -3.83 5.26 13.55
CA GLY A 87 -4.57 4.27 12.76
C GLY A 87 -4.38 2.87 13.33
N LEU A 88 -5.49 2.16 13.54
CA LEU A 88 -5.52 0.80 14.06
C LEU A 88 -6.20 -0.12 13.05
N LEU A 89 -5.66 -1.32 12.89
CA LEU A 89 -6.27 -2.43 12.14
C LEU A 89 -6.54 -3.59 13.07
N PHE A 90 -7.66 -4.28 12.85
CA PHE A 90 -8.10 -5.43 13.62
C PHE A 90 -8.59 -6.54 12.70
N GLY A 91 -8.47 -7.79 13.16
CA GLY A 91 -8.89 -9.00 12.45
C GLY A 91 -7.87 -9.42 11.39
N ASN A 92 -8.31 -10.21 10.40
CA ASN A 92 -7.45 -10.74 9.34
C ASN A 92 -6.74 -9.63 8.53
N ARG A 93 -7.35 -8.45 8.42
CA ARG A 93 -6.71 -7.27 7.78
C ARG A 93 -5.42 -6.86 8.46
N ALA A 94 -5.31 -6.98 9.78
CA ALA A 94 -4.08 -6.63 10.49
C ALA A 94 -2.94 -7.58 10.08
N GLY A 95 -3.19 -8.89 10.04
CA GLY A 95 -2.22 -9.89 9.60
C GLY A 95 -1.87 -9.74 8.11
N ALA A 96 -2.87 -9.60 7.25
CA ALA A 96 -2.65 -9.37 5.81
C ALA A 96 -1.81 -8.11 5.54
N PHE A 97 -1.99 -7.06 6.34
CA PHE A 97 -1.21 -5.83 6.22
C PHE A 97 0.20 -5.98 6.78
N ALA A 98 0.37 -6.67 7.90
CA ALA A 98 1.68 -6.91 8.52
C ALA A 98 2.49 -8.00 7.80
N GLY A 99 1.83 -8.88 7.02
CA GLY A 99 2.46 -10.07 6.45
C GLY A 99 2.70 -11.18 7.48
N ASP A 100 1.88 -11.24 8.54
CA ASP A 100 2.00 -12.21 9.62
C ASP A 100 0.63 -12.62 10.19
N ASP A 101 0.59 -13.39 11.29
CA ASP A 101 -0.63 -13.82 11.96
C ASP A 101 -1.21 -12.78 12.96
N SER A 102 -0.81 -11.53 12.89
CA SER A 102 -1.29 -10.48 13.78
C SER A 102 -2.79 -10.22 13.62
N THR A 103 -3.52 -10.14 14.71
CA THR A 103 -4.95 -9.80 14.72
C THR A 103 -5.22 -8.36 15.12
N GLN A 104 -4.19 -7.58 15.41
CA GLN A 104 -4.24 -6.17 15.74
C GLN A 104 -2.92 -5.50 15.35
N LEU A 105 -3.00 -4.33 14.76
CA LEU A 105 -1.83 -3.58 14.28
C LEU A 105 -2.00 -2.10 14.52
N LEU A 106 -0.95 -1.45 15.04
CA LEU A 106 -0.80 0.00 15.01
C LEU A 106 -0.25 0.40 13.62
N ARG A 107 -1.18 0.69 12.69
CA ARG A 107 -0.84 1.03 11.31
C ARG A 107 -0.12 2.37 11.22
N ASN A 108 -0.71 3.40 11.81
CA ASN A 108 -0.18 4.76 11.79
C ASN A 108 -0.09 5.33 13.20
N VAL A 109 0.99 6.01 13.48
CA VAL A 109 1.14 6.89 14.65
C VAL A 109 2.11 8.00 14.31
N ASN A 110 1.58 9.20 14.07
CA ASN A 110 2.40 10.31 13.64
C ASN A 110 1.89 11.67 14.11
N ILE A 111 2.77 12.65 14.04
CA ILE A 111 2.50 14.06 14.26
C ILE A 111 2.83 14.80 12.97
N GLY A 112 1.89 15.60 12.49
CA GLY A 112 2.06 16.49 11.36
C GLY A 112 2.27 17.93 11.81
N MET A 113 3.05 18.68 11.03
CA MET A 113 3.28 20.11 11.22
C MET A 113 3.37 20.80 9.87
N ASN A 114 2.82 22.00 9.77
CA ASN A 114 3.05 22.88 8.63
C ASN A 114 4.09 23.94 8.98
N LEU A 115 5.09 24.10 8.13
CA LEU A 115 6.11 25.15 8.27
C LEU A 115 5.92 26.20 7.18
N PRO A 116 5.94 27.50 7.50
CA PRO A 116 5.68 28.60 6.56
C PRO A 116 6.91 28.94 5.71
N PHE A 117 7.56 27.93 5.12
CA PHE A 117 8.67 28.13 4.18
C PHE A 117 8.18 28.02 2.75
N GLY A 118 8.46 29.04 1.90
CA GLY A 118 8.03 29.04 0.51
C GLY A 118 6.51 28.98 0.38
N ASN A 119 5.99 27.94 -0.29
CA ASN A 119 4.56 27.68 -0.43
C ASN A 119 3.95 26.88 0.73
N GLY A 120 4.70 26.71 1.81
CA GLY A 120 4.41 25.81 2.92
C GLY A 120 5.13 24.47 2.77
N VAL A 121 5.67 23.95 3.86
CA VAL A 121 6.27 22.62 3.93
C VAL A 121 5.52 21.84 5.00
N ASP A 122 4.88 20.75 4.58
CA ASP A 122 4.23 19.82 5.49
C ASP A 122 5.24 18.78 5.95
N LEU A 123 5.37 18.60 7.26
CA LEU A 123 6.21 17.60 7.90
C LEU A 123 5.34 16.55 8.58
N ILE A 124 5.72 15.27 8.47
CA ILE A 124 5.13 14.17 9.23
C ILE A 124 6.25 13.41 9.91
N LEU A 125 6.18 13.26 11.23
CA LEU A 125 7.12 12.51 12.05
C LEU A 125 6.40 11.33 12.70
N GLY A 126 6.92 10.12 12.52
CA GLY A 126 6.39 8.89 13.09
C GLY A 126 6.13 7.82 12.04
N LYS A 127 5.16 6.94 12.29
CA LYS A 127 4.73 5.91 11.34
C LYS A 127 3.56 6.42 10.49
N PHE A 128 3.71 6.37 9.17
CA PHE A 128 2.76 6.88 8.20
C PHE A 128 2.65 5.92 7.00
N ASP A 129 1.52 6.00 6.27
CA ASP A 129 1.34 5.20 5.06
C ASP A 129 2.35 5.60 3.98
N THR A 130 2.73 4.64 3.17
CA THR A 130 3.59 4.91 2.01
C THR A 130 3.01 6.01 1.11
N THR A 131 3.89 6.72 0.42
CA THR A 131 3.49 7.73 -0.58
C THR A 131 3.53 7.18 -2.00
N VAL A 132 3.90 5.92 -2.19
CA VAL A 132 3.89 5.22 -3.48
C VAL A 132 2.72 4.25 -3.55
N GLY A 133 2.27 3.94 -4.77
CA GLY A 133 1.19 3.00 -5.01
C GLY A 133 -0.08 3.64 -5.56
N TYR A 134 -0.76 2.91 -6.43
CA TYR A 134 -2.08 3.26 -6.96
C TYR A 134 -3.20 2.80 -6.03
N GLU A 135 -3.06 1.63 -5.48
CA GLU A 135 -3.98 1.03 -4.51
C GLU A 135 -3.59 1.39 -3.08
N VAL A 136 -4.58 1.45 -2.19
CA VAL A 136 -4.39 1.81 -0.79
C VAL A 136 -4.87 0.69 0.14
N GLU A 137 -4.46 0.73 1.41
CA GLU A 137 -4.91 -0.27 2.40
C GLU A 137 -6.43 -0.28 2.55
N ALA A 138 -7.07 0.88 2.59
CA ALA A 138 -8.52 0.99 2.77
C ALA A 138 -9.26 0.36 1.59
N SER A 139 -9.77 -0.86 1.76
CA SER A 139 -10.40 -1.65 0.69
C SER A 139 -11.51 -0.88 -0.01
N ALA A 140 -12.33 -0.13 0.72
CA ALA A 140 -13.41 0.69 0.17
C ALA A 140 -12.94 1.80 -0.79
N SER A 141 -11.67 2.20 -0.72
CA SER A 141 -11.09 3.26 -1.56
C SER A 141 -10.46 2.75 -2.85
N ASN A 142 -10.41 1.44 -3.04
CA ASN A 142 -9.86 0.83 -4.25
C ASN A 142 -10.95 0.46 -5.25
N PRO A 143 -10.65 0.44 -6.56
CA PRO A 143 -11.64 0.09 -7.57
C PRO A 143 -12.03 -1.39 -7.55
N ASN A 144 -11.17 -2.27 -7.04
CA ASN A 144 -11.36 -3.71 -7.02
C ASN A 144 -11.25 -4.26 -5.57
N VAL A 145 -11.81 -5.46 -5.35
CA VAL A 145 -11.76 -6.15 -4.03
C VAL A 145 -10.37 -6.69 -3.77
N MET A 146 -9.84 -7.50 -4.71
CA MET A 146 -8.49 -8.02 -4.63
C MET A 146 -7.48 -6.98 -5.11
N ARG A 147 -6.25 -7.10 -4.62
CA ARG A 147 -5.15 -6.18 -4.95
C ARG A 147 -4.42 -6.61 -6.21
N SER A 148 -3.78 -5.62 -6.85
CA SER A 148 -2.84 -5.88 -7.95
C SER A 148 -1.55 -6.53 -7.45
N PHE A 149 -0.81 -7.10 -8.38
CA PHE A 149 0.52 -7.61 -8.11
C PHE A 149 1.49 -6.49 -7.68
N GLY A 150 1.39 -5.30 -8.30
CA GLY A 150 2.17 -4.12 -7.91
C GLY A 150 1.99 -3.75 -6.44
N TYR A 151 0.74 -3.70 -5.94
CA TYR A 151 0.47 -3.41 -4.52
C TYR A 151 1.21 -4.34 -3.55
N ILE A 152 1.41 -5.61 -3.92
CA ILE A 152 2.13 -6.58 -3.07
C ILE A 152 3.62 -6.23 -2.98
N MET A 153 4.18 -5.67 -4.04
CA MET A 153 5.58 -5.28 -4.10
C MET A 153 5.87 -3.96 -3.39
N GLU A 154 4.87 -3.10 -3.22
CA GLU A 154 5.00 -1.79 -2.61
C GLU A 154 5.21 -1.88 -1.10
N PRO A 155 5.98 -0.95 -0.49
CA PRO A 155 5.96 -0.79 0.95
C PRO A 155 4.58 -0.27 1.38
N ARG A 156 4.13 -0.61 2.57
CA ARG A 156 2.81 -0.23 3.08
C ARG A 156 2.86 0.95 4.02
N THR A 157 3.86 0.97 4.91
CA THR A 157 4.10 2.07 5.82
C THR A 157 5.59 2.36 5.97
N HIS A 158 5.89 3.58 6.37
CA HIS A 158 7.24 3.98 6.73
C HIS A 158 7.25 4.57 8.14
N THR A 159 8.31 4.33 8.88
CA THR A 159 8.61 5.03 10.13
C THR A 159 9.75 5.99 9.89
N GLY A 160 9.53 7.28 10.11
CA GLY A 160 10.55 8.28 9.79
C GLY A 160 10.06 9.72 9.80
N LEU A 161 10.69 10.54 8.99
CA LEU A 161 10.36 11.96 8.77
C LEU A 161 10.10 12.18 7.29
N LEU A 162 8.87 12.58 6.96
CA LEU A 162 8.44 12.99 5.63
C LEU A 162 8.31 14.52 5.56
N ALA A 163 8.82 15.11 4.49
CA ALA A 163 8.61 16.51 4.13
C ALA A 163 8.00 16.60 2.74
N ALA A 164 6.97 17.41 2.57
CA ALA A 164 6.28 17.61 1.30
C ALA A 164 5.97 19.09 1.05
N THR A 165 6.03 19.52 -0.21
CA THR A 165 5.71 20.89 -0.60
C THR A 165 5.23 20.97 -2.05
N SER A 166 4.34 21.92 -2.33
CA SER A 166 3.97 22.27 -3.71
C SER A 166 4.93 23.34 -4.26
N LEU A 167 5.67 23.01 -5.30
CA LEU A 167 6.57 23.95 -5.97
C LEU A 167 5.79 24.91 -6.87
N THR A 168 4.73 24.41 -7.52
CA THR A 168 3.80 25.18 -8.36
C THR A 168 2.38 24.63 -8.18
N ASP A 169 1.39 25.26 -8.83
CA ASP A 169 -0.02 24.77 -8.82
C ASP A 169 -0.16 23.35 -9.39
N GLY A 170 0.78 22.89 -10.20
CA GLY A 170 0.72 21.57 -10.84
C GLY A 170 1.88 20.64 -10.52
N LEU A 171 2.87 21.07 -9.72
CA LEU A 171 4.03 20.25 -9.36
C LEU A 171 4.23 20.26 -7.86
N SER A 172 4.24 19.08 -7.30
CA SER A 172 4.51 18.84 -5.88
C SER A 172 5.62 17.80 -5.71
N VAL A 173 6.39 17.90 -4.64
CA VAL A 173 7.50 17.00 -4.34
C VAL A 173 7.50 16.59 -2.88
N SER A 174 8.01 15.41 -2.61
CA SER A 174 8.20 14.89 -1.26
C SER A 174 9.53 14.19 -1.11
N VAL A 175 10.04 14.18 0.12
CA VAL A 175 11.20 13.40 0.55
C VAL A 175 10.95 12.88 1.95
N ALA A 176 11.23 11.60 2.15
CA ALA A 176 11.23 11.01 3.48
C ALA A 176 12.59 10.37 3.79
N LEU A 177 12.97 10.43 5.08
CA LEU A 177 14.00 9.58 5.67
C LEU A 177 13.30 8.54 6.52
N THR A 178 13.58 7.26 6.29
CA THR A 178 12.83 6.15 6.85
C THR A 178 13.74 5.11 7.52
N ASN A 179 13.16 4.31 8.39
CA ASN A 179 13.80 3.12 8.93
C ASN A 179 13.55 1.96 7.96
N GLY A 180 14.43 1.77 6.97
CA GLY A 180 14.30 0.71 5.99
C GLY A 180 13.20 0.92 4.92
N PHE A 181 12.88 -0.16 4.21
CA PHE A 181 11.95 -0.16 3.07
C PHE A 181 10.47 -0.10 3.51
N ASP A 182 10.06 -0.94 4.43
CA ASP A 182 8.68 -1.06 4.93
C ASP A 182 8.69 -1.26 6.45
N SER A 183 7.75 -0.64 7.14
CA SER A 183 7.55 -0.76 8.59
C SER A 183 6.19 -1.36 8.94
N SER A 184 5.55 -2.11 8.01
CA SER A 184 4.19 -2.62 8.20
C SER A 184 4.07 -3.61 9.36
N ASN A 185 5.05 -4.48 9.54
CA ASN A 185 5.11 -5.48 10.60
C ASN A 185 5.46 -4.94 12.00
N GLY A 186 5.77 -3.64 12.11
CA GLY A 186 6.17 -3.01 13.36
C GLY A 186 7.62 -3.23 13.75
N ASP A 187 8.36 -4.00 12.99
CA ASP A 187 9.80 -4.18 13.18
C ASP A 187 10.55 -2.95 12.68
N ASN A 188 11.45 -2.44 13.51
CA ASN A 188 12.42 -1.42 13.12
C ASN A 188 13.71 -2.14 12.71
N ASP A 189 13.63 -2.99 11.69
CA ASP A 189 14.73 -3.85 11.28
C ASP A 189 15.93 -3.08 10.72
N GLY A 190 15.72 -1.81 10.39
CA GLY A 190 16.76 -0.88 9.98
C GLY A 190 17.47 -0.16 11.13
N ALA A 191 17.68 -0.81 12.29
CA ALA A 191 18.39 -0.19 13.41
C ALA A 191 19.83 0.16 13.01
N GLY A 192 20.03 1.38 12.51
CA GLY A 192 21.34 1.94 12.17
C GLY A 192 21.48 2.43 10.74
N GLN A 193 20.54 2.12 9.84
CA GLN A 193 20.59 2.59 8.46
C GLN A 193 19.28 3.28 8.07
N LEU A 194 19.41 4.44 7.46
CA LEU A 194 18.27 5.23 7.01
C LEU A 194 18.03 4.97 5.52
N GLY A 195 16.84 4.46 5.22
CA GLY A 195 16.29 4.49 3.88
C GLY A 195 15.76 5.89 3.51
N TYR A 196 15.34 6.04 2.27
CA TYR A 196 14.69 7.26 1.81
C TYR A 196 13.60 7.00 0.76
N VAL A 197 12.62 7.89 0.75
CA VAL A 197 11.55 7.91 -0.26
C VAL A 197 11.56 9.26 -0.95
N LEU A 198 11.52 9.25 -2.29
CA LEU A 198 11.40 10.44 -3.13
C LEU A 198 10.07 10.35 -3.87
N GLY A 199 9.34 11.46 -3.95
CA GLY A 199 8.09 11.54 -4.69
C GLY A 199 7.96 12.84 -5.47
N ALA A 200 7.32 12.74 -6.64
CA ALA A 200 6.93 13.89 -7.44
C ALA A 200 5.55 13.65 -8.07
N GLU A 201 4.66 14.62 -7.94
CA GLU A 201 3.33 14.61 -8.54
C GLU A 201 3.19 15.76 -9.54
N LEU A 202 2.69 15.45 -10.71
CA LEU A 202 2.30 16.39 -11.73
C LEU A 202 0.79 16.35 -11.93
N VAL A 203 0.15 17.51 -11.89
CA VAL A 203 -1.28 17.67 -12.18
C VAL A 203 -1.43 18.48 -13.46
N ALA A 204 -2.13 17.91 -14.44
CA ALA A 204 -2.34 18.54 -15.73
C ALA A 204 -3.17 19.83 -15.58
N PRO A 205 -2.70 20.98 -16.15
CA PRO A 205 -3.41 22.25 -16.07
C PRO A 205 -4.68 22.28 -16.93
N GLU A 206 -5.57 23.22 -16.65
CA GLU A 206 -6.83 23.42 -17.40
C GLU A 206 -6.63 23.61 -18.90
N SER A 207 -5.48 24.13 -19.32
CA SER A 207 -5.14 24.34 -20.73
C SER A 207 -5.06 23.05 -21.56
N LEU A 208 -4.96 21.88 -20.94
CA LEU A 208 -4.91 20.57 -21.60
C LEU A 208 -6.30 20.00 -21.93
N GLY A 209 -7.37 20.77 -21.75
CA GLY A 209 -8.73 20.38 -22.14
C GLY A 209 -9.22 19.16 -21.36
N PHE A 210 -9.60 18.07 -22.04
CA PHE A 210 -10.14 16.89 -21.37
C PHE A 210 -9.09 16.17 -20.48
N LEU A 211 -7.81 16.39 -20.71
CA LEU A 211 -6.74 15.90 -19.84
C LEU A 211 -6.52 16.75 -18.59
N SER A 212 -7.25 17.87 -18.45
CA SER A 212 -7.16 18.70 -17.24
C SER A 212 -7.46 17.89 -15.99
N GLY A 213 -6.59 18.02 -14.99
CA GLY A 213 -6.71 17.27 -13.74
C GLY A 213 -6.15 15.85 -13.79
N SER A 214 -5.63 15.37 -14.94
CA SER A 214 -4.81 14.16 -14.97
C SER A 214 -3.67 14.28 -13.97
N THR A 215 -3.36 13.19 -13.29
CA THR A 215 -2.20 13.13 -12.38
C THR A 215 -1.18 12.14 -12.89
N LEU A 216 0.08 12.50 -12.77
CA LEU A 216 1.22 11.61 -12.93
C LEU A 216 2.03 11.66 -11.64
N TYR A 217 2.26 10.50 -11.05
CA TYR A 217 3.08 10.36 -9.86
C TYR A 217 4.28 9.47 -10.15
N VAL A 218 5.45 9.89 -9.70
CA VAL A 218 6.68 9.10 -9.74
C VAL A 218 7.22 9.02 -8.33
N GLY A 219 7.49 7.82 -7.87
CA GLY A 219 8.05 7.53 -6.56
C GLY A 219 9.28 6.63 -6.65
N TYR A 220 10.22 6.83 -5.76
CA TYR A 220 11.38 5.96 -5.61
C TYR A 220 11.62 5.71 -4.13
N VAL A 221 11.70 4.43 -3.77
CA VAL A 221 11.98 3.97 -2.41
C VAL A 221 13.32 3.25 -2.41
N ASN A 222 14.17 3.58 -1.45
CA ASN A 222 15.38 2.83 -1.16
C ASN A 222 15.41 2.52 0.33
N GLY A 223 15.34 1.25 0.67
CA GLY A 223 15.33 0.78 2.05
C GLY A 223 16.70 0.87 2.72
N ASN A 224 17.77 0.87 1.92
CA ASN A 224 19.15 0.80 2.42
C ASN A 224 19.31 -0.29 3.49
N ASP A 225 18.62 -1.41 3.27
CA ASP A 225 18.65 -2.56 4.17
C ASP A 225 19.95 -3.32 3.94
N GLU A 226 21.07 -2.83 4.51
CA GLU A 226 22.19 -3.73 4.74
C GLU A 226 21.68 -4.80 5.71
N GLY A 227 21.30 -5.94 5.15
CA GLY A 227 20.77 -7.05 5.92
C GLY A 227 21.76 -7.43 7.01
N ASN A 228 21.50 -6.99 8.22
CA ASN A 228 22.17 -7.48 9.41
C ASN A 228 21.61 -8.87 9.76
N TRP A 229 21.50 -9.69 8.72
CA TRP A 229 21.31 -11.12 8.91
C TRP A 229 22.66 -11.65 9.35
N ASN A 230 22.85 -11.78 10.67
CA ASN A 230 23.85 -12.66 11.24
C ASN A 230 23.58 -14.09 10.73
N ASN A 231 23.76 -14.31 9.44
CA ASN A 231 23.84 -15.65 8.90
C ASN A 231 25.23 -16.17 9.29
N THR A 232 25.34 -16.56 10.55
CA THR A 232 26.49 -17.29 11.07
C THR A 232 26.52 -18.62 10.34
N VAL A 233 27.13 -18.66 9.17
CA VAL A 233 27.59 -19.92 8.60
C VAL A 233 28.69 -20.39 9.56
N ALA A 234 28.37 -21.36 10.39
CA ALA A 234 29.39 -22.05 11.19
C ALA A 234 30.38 -22.63 10.21
N VAL A 235 31.56 -22.02 10.12
CA VAL A 235 32.68 -22.63 9.41
C VAL A 235 33.03 -23.88 10.21
N PRO A 236 32.98 -25.09 9.64
CA PRO A 236 33.36 -26.29 10.36
C PRO A 236 34.81 -26.13 10.88
N ASP A 237 34.98 -26.40 12.14
CA ASP A 237 36.29 -26.44 12.79
C ASP A 237 37.30 -27.28 11.95
N ASP A 238 38.40 -26.70 11.52
CA ASP A 238 39.41 -27.44 10.78
C ASP A 238 40.14 -28.39 11.79
N PRO A 239 39.96 -29.71 11.69
CA PRO A 239 40.58 -30.66 12.61
C PRO A 239 42.10 -30.66 12.53
N ALA A 240 42.71 -29.88 11.64
CA ALA A 240 44.19 -29.76 11.53
C ALA A 240 44.78 -28.66 12.42
N THR A 241 43.96 -27.77 13.03
CA THR A 241 44.39 -26.69 13.92
C THR A 241 43.85 -26.91 15.33
N ALA A 242 44.43 -27.82 16.08
CA ALA A 242 43.90 -28.34 17.35
C ALA A 242 43.92 -27.37 18.55
N ASP A 243 44.13 -26.08 18.40
CA ASP A 243 44.33 -25.17 19.53
C ASP A 243 43.79 -23.75 19.39
N VAL A 244 42.98 -23.43 18.36
CA VAL A 244 42.34 -22.13 18.21
C VAL A 244 40.93 -22.35 17.76
N ASP A 245 39.95 -21.88 18.56
CA ASP A 245 38.56 -21.78 18.15
C ASP A 245 38.47 -20.77 16.98
N GLU A 246 38.60 -21.29 15.76
CA GLU A 246 38.45 -20.54 14.51
C GLU A 246 36.99 -20.52 14.02
N SER A 247 36.03 -20.73 14.91
CA SER A 247 34.61 -20.52 14.58
C SER A 247 34.37 -19.02 14.32
N GLY A 248 34.87 -18.58 13.19
CA GLY A 248 34.65 -17.25 12.66
C GLY A 248 33.30 -17.21 11.97
N THR A 249 32.47 -16.24 12.32
CA THR A 249 31.31 -15.87 11.51
C THR A 249 31.84 -15.12 10.29
N VAL A 250 31.67 -15.68 9.11
CA VAL A 250 31.92 -14.97 7.87
C VAL A 250 30.56 -14.33 7.48
N ASP A 251 30.46 -13.03 7.63
CA ASP A 251 29.39 -12.26 6.99
C ASP A 251 29.60 -12.37 5.48
N THR A 252 28.87 -13.27 4.82
CA THR A 252 29.01 -13.54 3.38
C THR A 252 28.03 -12.74 2.55
N TYR A 253 27.28 -11.81 3.16
CA TYR A 253 26.21 -11.12 2.47
C TYR A 253 26.23 -9.60 2.72
N ASN A 254 26.49 -8.83 1.67
CA ASN A 254 26.17 -7.42 1.57
C ASN A 254 24.86 -7.32 0.79
N GLY A 255 23.72 -7.40 1.46
CA GLY A 255 22.41 -7.14 0.84
C GLY A 255 22.22 -5.63 0.73
N ASP A 256 22.62 -5.06 -0.38
CA ASP A 256 22.65 -3.60 -0.55
C ASP A 256 21.39 -3.03 -1.23
N ASP A 257 20.51 -3.88 -1.80
CA ASP A 257 19.44 -3.41 -2.65
C ASP A 257 18.06 -3.87 -2.15
N ASN A 258 17.29 -2.94 -1.58
CA ASN A 258 15.85 -3.07 -1.44
C ASN A 258 15.22 -1.78 -1.96
N THR A 259 14.92 -1.76 -3.26
CA THR A 259 14.49 -0.57 -3.97
C THR A 259 13.20 -0.79 -4.72
N LEU A 260 12.40 0.26 -4.88
CA LEU A 260 11.21 0.29 -5.72
C LEU A 260 11.18 1.58 -6.54
N LEU A 261 10.96 1.45 -7.84
CA LEU A 261 10.51 2.55 -8.71
C LEU A 261 9.02 2.38 -8.96
N TYR A 262 8.24 3.39 -8.65
CA TYR A 262 6.81 3.46 -8.91
C TYR A 262 6.48 4.58 -9.89
N ILE A 263 5.60 4.31 -10.87
CA ILE A 263 5.02 5.32 -11.76
C ILE A 263 3.52 5.07 -11.86
N GLY A 264 2.70 6.02 -11.42
CA GLY A 264 1.25 5.94 -11.49
C GLY A 264 0.63 7.14 -12.18
N ALA A 265 -0.48 6.92 -12.90
CA ALA A 265 -1.23 7.99 -13.51
C ALA A 265 -2.74 7.75 -13.40
N SER A 266 -3.50 8.84 -13.20
CA SER A 266 -4.96 8.85 -13.31
C SER A 266 -5.36 9.82 -14.42
N LEU A 267 -6.19 9.35 -15.33
CA LEU A 267 -6.55 10.05 -16.54
C LEU A 267 -8.08 10.19 -16.62
N PRO A 268 -8.64 11.41 -16.60
CA PRO A 268 -10.01 11.62 -17.01
C PRO A 268 -10.15 11.29 -18.49
N THR A 269 -11.33 10.85 -18.90
CA THR A 269 -11.61 10.58 -20.31
C THR A 269 -12.68 11.53 -20.84
N PRO A 270 -12.81 11.69 -22.17
CA PRO A 270 -13.91 12.46 -22.73
C PRO A 270 -15.28 11.76 -22.60
N ILE A 271 -15.31 10.54 -22.07
CA ILE A 271 -16.54 9.78 -21.77
C ILE A 271 -16.91 10.10 -20.33
N GLU A 272 -18.06 10.74 -20.15
CA GLU A 272 -18.56 11.05 -18.83
C GLU A 272 -18.70 9.79 -17.97
N GLY A 273 -18.22 9.84 -16.74
CA GLY A 273 -18.25 8.73 -15.80
C GLY A 273 -17.12 7.69 -15.98
N LEU A 274 -16.30 7.78 -17.04
CA LEU A 274 -15.17 6.86 -17.24
C LEU A 274 -13.84 7.49 -16.78
N ALA A 275 -13.18 6.84 -15.82
CA ALA A 275 -11.84 7.14 -15.38
C ALA A 275 -10.88 5.97 -15.72
N ILE A 276 -9.65 6.29 -16.06
CA ILE A 276 -8.59 5.31 -16.37
C ILE A 276 -7.42 5.55 -15.44
N GLY A 277 -6.82 4.47 -14.95
CA GLY A 277 -5.59 4.47 -14.17
C GLY A 277 -4.55 3.53 -14.77
N VAL A 278 -3.30 3.82 -14.50
CA VAL A 278 -2.17 2.96 -14.79
C VAL A 278 -1.16 3.04 -13.67
N ALA A 279 -0.58 1.90 -13.32
CA ALA A 279 0.52 1.79 -12.38
C ALA A 279 1.63 0.93 -12.98
N TYR A 280 2.85 1.27 -12.69
CA TYR A 280 4.05 0.49 -12.99
C TYR A 280 4.93 0.46 -11.75
N ASP A 281 5.36 -0.73 -11.39
CA ASP A 281 6.25 -1.03 -10.27
C ASP A 281 7.44 -1.81 -10.78
N ASP A 282 8.62 -1.47 -10.28
CA ASP A 282 9.88 -2.18 -10.54
C ASP A 282 10.62 -2.27 -9.21
N ARG A 283 10.70 -3.47 -8.67
CA ARG A 283 11.30 -3.76 -7.37
C ARG A 283 12.48 -4.68 -7.50
N VAL A 284 13.54 -4.30 -6.79
CA VAL A 284 14.71 -5.14 -6.58
C VAL A 284 14.89 -5.32 -5.09
N TRP A 285 15.06 -6.57 -4.65
CA TRP A 285 15.46 -6.84 -3.27
C TRP A 285 16.40 -8.03 -3.20
N GLU A 286 17.31 -7.96 -2.26
CA GLU A 286 18.27 -9.02 -1.98
C GLU A 286 17.93 -9.69 -0.66
N THR A 287 18.11 -10.99 -0.61
CA THR A 287 17.95 -11.80 0.60
C THR A 287 19.16 -12.73 0.73
N ALA A 288 19.31 -13.38 1.88
CA ALA A 288 20.33 -14.43 2.05
C ALA A 288 20.27 -15.55 0.99
N ASN A 289 19.12 -15.70 0.31
CA ASN A 289 18.91 -16.69 -0.74
C ASN A 289 19.26 -16.18 -2.15
N GLY A 290 19.53 -14.90 -2.31
CA GLY A 290 19.89 -14.25 -3.57
C GLY A 290 19.06 -13.01 -3.89
N ARG A 291 19.37 -12.42 -5.04
CA ARG A 291 18.69 -11.25 -5.60
C ARG A 291 17.39 -11.67 -6.27
N THR A 292 16.33 -10.94 -6.00
CA THR A 292 15.04 -11.04 -6.67
C THR A 292 14.74 -9.73 -7.38
N GLU A 293 14.31 -9.82 -8.62
CA GLU A 293 13.83 -8.68 -9.42
C GLU A 293 12.37 -8.94 -9.77
N SER A 294 11.53 -7.93 -9.69
CA SER A 294 10.11 -8.05 -10.00
C SER A 294 9.59 -6.77 -10.62
N ASP A 295 8.80 -6.90 -11.66
CA ASP A 295 8.10 -5.79 -12.28
C ASP A 295 6.61 -6.07 -12.42
N SER A 296 5.81 -5.00 -12.48
CA SER A 296 4.36 -5.07 -12.67
C SER A 296 3.83 -3.90 -13.45
N VAL A 297 2.84 -4.16 -14.29
CA VAL A 297 1.99 -3.14 -14.91
C VAL A 297 0.54 -3.44 -14.56
N ALA A 298 -0.18 -2.46 -14.02
CA ALA A 298 -1.62 -2.56 -13.76
C ALA A 298 -2.38 -1.47 -14.52
N LEU A 299 -3.48 -1.87 -15.18
CA LEU A 299 -4.39 -1.00 -15.90
C LEU A 299 -5.75 -1.04 -15.21
N TYR A 300 -6.32 0.11 -14.96
CA TYR A 300 -7.60 0.29 -14.29
C TYR A 300 -8.57 1.07 -15.17
N ALA A 301 -9.82 0.66 -15.19
CA ALA A 301 -10.90 1.43 -15.78
C ALA A 301 -12.12 1.35 -14.88
N THR A 302 -12.65 2.50 -14.46
CA THR A 302 -13.86 2.59 -13.64
C THR A 302 -14.90 3.41 -14.37
N TYR A 303 -16.10 2.87 -14.52
CA TYR A 303 -17.24 3.54 -15.13
C TYR A 303 -18.36 3.70 -14.11
N SER A 304 -18.71 4.96 -13.82
CA SER A 304 -19.84 5.29 -12.96
C SER A 304 -21.16 5.06 -13.71
N LEU A 305 -21.97 4.12 -13.25
CA LEU A 305 -23.30 3.82 -13.81
C LEU A 305 -24.35 4.78 -13.27
N SER A 306 -24.20 5.19 -12.02
CA SER A 306 -25.03 6.16 -11.31
C SER A 306 -24.24 6.73 -10.13
N ASP A 307 -24.86 7.58 -9.32
CA ASP A 307 -24.28 8.10 -8.07
C ASP A 307 -23.98 6.97 -7.05
N ASP A 308 -24.72 5.86 -7.13
CA ASP A 308 -24.64 4.75 -6.19
C ASP A 308 -23.97 3.49 -6.77
N ALA A 309 -23.63 3.46 -8.07
CA ALA A 309 -23.14 2.26 -8.72
C ALA A 309 -21.99 2.52 -9.70
N SER A 310 -21.00 1.66 -9.68
CA SER A 310 -19.91 1.67 -10.66
C SER A 310 -19.47 0.25 -11.05
N VAL A 311 -18.83 0.17 -12.21
CA VAL A 311 -18.16 -1.03 -12.68
C VAL A 311 -16.68 -0.72 -12.88
N SER A 312 -15.82 -1.55 -12.33
CA SER A 312 -14.37 -1.42 -12.45
C SER A 312 -13.76 -2.67 -13.08
N VAL A 313 -12.78 -2.47 -13.92
CA VAL A 313 -11.96 -3.52 -14.52
C VAL A 313 -10.52 -3.22 -14.16
N ARG A 314 -9.80 -4.23 -13.69
CA ARG A 314 -8.35 -4.22 -13.54
C ARG A 314 -7.75 -5.35 -14.35
N TYR A 315 -6.71 -5.05 -15.11
CA TYR A 315 -5.78 -6.03 -15.66
C TYR A 315 -4.40 -5.71 -15.16
N ASP A 316 -3.75 -6.67 -14.55
CA ASP A 316 -2.35 -6.55 -14.13
C ASP A 316 -1.54 -7.76 -14.59
N ASN A 317 -0.31 -7.49 -15.00
CA ASN A 317 0.70 -8.45 -15.39
C ASN A 317 1.97 -8.13 -14.61
N GLY A 318 2.66 -9.16 -14.16
CA GLY A 318 3.93 -8.99 -13.45
C GLY A 318 4.88 -10.15 -13.73
N THR A 319 6.16 -9.91 -13.50
CA THR A 319 7.22 -10.91 -13.55
C THR A 319 8.00 -10.94 -12.24
N VAL A 320 8.54 -12.11 -11.92
CA VAL A 320 9.49 -12.30 -10.81
C VAL A 320 10.65 -13.14 -11.32
N GLU A 321 11.85 -12.59 -11.22
CA GLU A 321 13.10 -13.30 -11.52
C GLU A 321 13.86 -13.61 -10.24
N PHE A 322 14.24 -14.87 -10.05
CA PHE A 322 15.05 -15.31 -8.93
C PHE A 322 15.99 -16.45 -9.38
N GLY A 323 17.29 -16.29 -9.12
CA GLY A 323 18.27 -17.33 -9.44
C GLY A 323 18.39 -17.70 -10.92
N GLY A 324 18.01 -16.79 -11.83
CA GLY A 324 17.98 -17.00 -13.27
C GLY A 324 16.76 -17.76 -13.79
N ALA A 325 15.75 -17.99 -12.94
CA ALA A 325 14.43 -18.46 -13.33
C ALA A 325 13.43 -17.29 -13.26
N GLU A 326 12.56 -17.18 -14.26
CA GLU A 326 11.52 -16.16 -14.37
C GLU A 326 10.14 -16.82 -14.36
N ASP A 327 9.23 -16.26 -13.58
CA ASP A 327 7.81 -16.56 -13.61
C ASP A 327 7.01 -15.30 -13.93
N SER A 328 5.87 -15.47 -14.62
CA SER A 328 4.97 -14.37 -14.96
C SER A 328 3.57 -14.62 -14.39
N PHE A 329 2.88 -13.54 -14.07
CA PHE A 329 1.53 -13.54 -13.52
C PHE A 329 0.64 -12.62 -14.35
N ASP A 330 -0.60 -13.07 -14.59
CA ASP A 330 -1.67 -12.25 -15.18
C ASP A 330 -2.89 -12.30 -14.27
N ASN A 331 -3.51 -11.17 -14.06
CA ASN A 331 -4.77 -11.08 -13.32
C ASN A 331 -5.74 -10.16 -14.08
N LEU A 332 -7.00 -10.59 -14.16
CA LEU A 332 -8.11 -9.79 -14.66
C LEU A 332 -9.23 -9.82 -13.63
N ALA A 333 -9.62 -8.65 -13.11
CA ALA A 333 -10.72 -8.50 -12.18
C ALA A 333 -11.82 -7.60 -12.77
N LEU A 334 -13.06 -8.01 -12.57
CA LEU A 334 -14.27 -7.25 -12.91
C LEU A 334 -15.07 -7.07 -11.63
N THR A 335 -15.28 -5.83 -11.20
CA THR A 335 -15.96 -5.49 -9.96
C THR A 335 -17.19 -4.64 -10.24
N LEU A 336 -18.32 -5.04 -9.69
CA LEU A 336 -19.52 -4.22 -9.55
C LEU A 336 -19.55 -3.69 -8.12
N ASP A 337 -19.54 -2.39 -7.98
CA ASP A 337 -19.68 -1.68 -6.71
C ASP A 337 -21.07 -1.08 -6.62
N TYR A 338 -21.71 -1.21 -5.45
CA TYR A 338 -23.03 -0.66 -5.21
C TYR A 338 -23.20 -0.17 -3.76
N SER A 339 -23.51 1.11 -3.60
CA SER A 339 -23.85 1.73 -2.32
C SER A 339 -25.31 1.40 -1.98
N LEU A 340 -25.50 0.30 -1.23
CA LEU A 340 -26.82 -0.27 -0.95
C LEU A 340 -27.65 0.60 0.01
N TRP A 341 -26.98 1.20 1.00
CA TRP A 341 -27.54 2.11 2.00
C TRP A 341 -26.52 3.18 2.38
N GLU A 342 -26.97 4.19 3.07
CA GLU A 342 -26.06 5.16 3.68
C GLU A 342 -24.99 4.44 4.51
N ASN A 343 -23.71 4.78 4.26
CA ASN A 343 -22.54 4.18 4.90
C ASN A 343 -22.29 2.68 4.57
N VAL A 344 -23.11 2.03 3.75
CA VAL A 344 -22.93 0.63 3.36
C VAL A 344 -22.62 0.51 1.88
N GLN A 345 -21.45 0.04 1.56
CA GLN A 345 -20.99 -0.28 0.23
C GLN A 345 -20.88 -1.80 0.08
N THR A 346 -21.32 -2.33 -1.05
CA THR A 346 -21.23 -3.75 -1.38
C THR A 346 -20.55 -3.92 -2.72
N ARG A 347 -19.79 -5.00 -2.86
CA ARG A 347 -19.05 -5.34 -4.09
C ARG A 347 -19.26 -6.79 -4.47
N LEU A 348 -19.38 -7.00 -5.77
CA LEU A 348 -19.24 -8.31 -6.39
C LEU A 348 -18.06 -8.24 -7.35
N GLU A 349 -17.08 -9.09 -7.15
CA GLU A 349 -15.93 -9.22 -8.04
C GLU A 349 -15.84 -10.62 -8.64
N LEU A 350 -15.48 -10.66 -9.91
CA LEU A 350 -15.10 -11.88 -10.64
C LEU A 350 -13.64 -11.71 -11.07
N GLY A 351 -12.81 -12.67 -10.73
CA GLY A 351 -11.38 -12.64 -11.07
C GLY A 351 -10.90 -13.87 -11.78
N TRP A 352 -9.92 -13.68 -12.65
CA TRP A 352 -9.17 -14.70 -13.36
C TRP A 352 -7.69 -14.43 -13.20
N GLU A 353 -6.99 -15.44 -12.71
CA GLU A 353 -5.58 -15.38 -12.43
C GLU A 353 -4.87 -16.50 -13.18
N SER A 354 -3.70 -16.19 -13.72
CA SER A 354 -2.81 -17.18 -14.33
C SER A 354 -1.38 -16.90 -13.94
N GLY A 355 -0.57 -17.92 -13.79
CA GLY A 355 0.84 -17.79 -13.52
C GLY A 355 1.39 -18.88 -12.63
N ALA A 356 2.69 -18.80 -12.35
CA ALA A 356 3.53 -19.67 -11.54
C ALA A 356 3.77 -21.08 -12.08
N GLY A 357 4.90 -21.24 -12.74
CA GLY A 357 5.47 -22.55 -13.06
C GLY A 357 6.55 -22.97 -12.10
N ALA A 358 7.77 -22.48 -12.30
CA ALA A 358 8.99 -23.03 -11.68
C ALA A 358 9.36 -22.42 -10.32
N LEU A 359 8.97 -21.18 -10.04
CA LEU A 359 9.24 -20.51 -8.75
C LEU A 359 8.17 -20.78 -7.69
N GLY A 360 7.16 -21.57 -8.03
CA GLY A 360 5.89 -21.81 -7.32
C GLY A 360 5.96 -22.22 -5.84
N THR A 361 7.13 -22.31 -5.25
CA THR A 361 7.28 -22.67 -3.83
C THR A 361 8.11 -21.67 -3.00
N GLN A 362 9.04 -20.94 -3.60
CA GLN A 362 9.90 -20.02 -2.83
C GLN A 362 9.61 -18.53 -3.08
N ALA A 363 9.47 -18.10 -4.32
CA ALA A 363 9.07 -16.70 -4.55
C ALA A 363 7.59 -16.49 -4.17
N ALA A 364 6.72 -17.42 -4.50
CA ALA A 364 5.33 -17.40 -4.04
C ALA A 364 5.21 -17.43 -2.52
N SER A 365 6.12 -18.03 -1.76
CA SER A 365 6.06 -18.02 -0.29
C SER A 365 6.38 -16.64 0.30
N GLN A 366 7.23 -15.85 -0.31
CA GLN A 366 7.50 -14.47 0.13
C GLN A 366 6.33 -13.53 -0.21
N PHE A 367 5.58 -13.83 -1.29
CA PHE A 367 4.33 -13.14 -1.63
C PHE A 367 3.10 -13.77 -0.95
N ARG A 368 3.22 -15.00 -0.47
CA ARG A 368 2.15 -15.82 0.07
C ARG A 368 1.67 -15.39 1.46
N ASP A 369 2.54 -14.76 2.25
CA ASP A 369 2.21 -14.30 3.60
C ASP A 369 1.24 -13.11 3.59
N VAL A 370 1.02 -12.47 2.45
CA VAL A 370 0.08 -11.35 2.27
C VAL A 370 -1.21 -11.78 1.58
N TYR A 371 -1.12 -12.77 0.72
CA TYR A 371 -2.25 -13.46 0.10
C TYR A 371 -1.99 -14.94 0.23
N ASP A 372 -2.82 -15.61 1.00
CA ASP A 372 -2.78 -17.07 1.17
C ASP A 372 -2.95 -17.74 -0.20
N GLY A 373 -1.83 -17.70 -0.95
CA GLY A 373 -1.61 -18.44 -2.18
C GLY A 373 -1.49 -17.63 -3.47
N ALA A 374 -0.30 -17.40 -3.97
CA ALA A 374 -0.12 -17.18 -5.40
C ALA A 374 -0.58 -18.44 -6.17
N PRO A 375 -1.36 -18.31 -7.25
CA PRO A 375 -1.90 -19.47 -7.95
C PRO A 375 -0.80 -20.28 -8.60
N ALA A 376 -0.68 -21.53 -8.20
CA ALA A 376 0.05 -22.52 -8.99
C ALA A 376 -0.85 -22.95 -10.14
N GLY A 377 -0.91 -22.15 -11.22
CA GLY A 377 -1.75 -22.42 -12.38
C GLY A 377 -2.88 -21.41 -12.56
N ASN A 378 -3.80 -21.72 -13.47
CA ASN A 378 -4.94 -20.87 -13.76
C ASN A 378 -6.02 -21.01 -12.69
N SER A 379 -6.46 -19.90 -12.11
CA SER A 379 -7.55 -19.88 -11.17
C SER A 379 -8.62 -18.86 -11.55
N SER A 380 -9.82 -19.05 -11.04
CA SER A 380 -10.89 -18.07 -11.14
C SER A 380 -11.69 -18.05 -9.85
N TYR A 381 -12.08 -16.86 -9.44
CA TYR A 381 -12.79 -16.65 -8.18
C TYR A 381 -13.96 -15.69 -8.34
N PHE A 382 -14.81 -15.68 -7.34
CA PHE A 382 -15.73 -14.60 -7.08
C PHE A 382 -15.59 -14.14 -5.63
N ALA A 383 -15.76 -12.87 -5.40
CA ALA A 383 -15.77 -12.27 -4.07
C ALA A 383 -17.03 -11.41 -3.89
N LEU A 384 -17.72 -11.59 -2.78
CA LEU A 384 -18.73 -10.68 -2.27
C LEU A 384 -18.13 -9.96 -1.09
N ASN A 385 -18.20 -8.64 -1.08
CA ASN A 385 -17.63 -7.84 -0.02
C ASN A 385 -18.63 -6.78 0.43
N ALA A 386 -18.67 -6.51 1.72
CA ALA A 386 -19.52 -5.48 2.32
C ALA A 386 -18.73 -4.66 3.33
N PHE A 387 -18.85 -3.34 3.23
CA PHE A 387 -18.24 -2.37 4.13
C PHE A 387 -19.31 -1.54 4.83
N TYR A 388 -19.09 -1.25 6.09
CA TYR A 388 -19.76 -0.17 6.78
C TYR A 388 -18.73 0.86 7.22
N SER A 389 -18.87 2.10 6.77
CA SER A 389 -17.97 3.20 7.11
C SER A 389 -18.66 4.19 8.07
N PHE A 390 -17.91 4.75 9.03
CA PHE A 390 -18.42 5.71 10.02
C PHE A 390 -17.40 6.81 10.32
#